data_e1df1fd3ba5e5b6e658127273f951741
#
_entry.id   e1df1fd3ba5e5b6e658127273f951741
#
_cell.length_a   1.000
_cell.length_b   1.000
_cell.length_c   1.000
_cell.angle_alpha   90.00
_cell.angle_beta   90.00
_cell.angle_gamma   90.00
#
_symmetry.space_group_name_H-M   'P 1'
#
loop_
_entity.id
_entity.type
_entity.pdbx_description
1 polymer ?
#
loop_
_entity_poly.entity_id
_entity_poly.type
_entity_poly.pdbx_seq_one_letter_code
_entity_poly.pdbx_strand_id
1 'polypeptide(L)'
;MFALGGCVTSGFGLGDDGPDQTIVTGSVSSSAVAAGDTETRSDEVTIRNAVTSANLETLAGGALSWANAETGSRGEVATIVEVERDGVRCRRFEVSRESFQGVALFTGETCLTPGTGWWMRAFEPV
;
A
#
# COMPACT_ATOMS: atom_id res chain seq x y z
N MET A 1 47.49 -22.67 23.04
CA MET A 1 46.93 -22.54 22.73
C MET A 1 46.06 -22.29 22.47
N PHE A 2 45.96 -21.85 22.33
CA PHE A 2 45.13 -21.64 21.95
C PHE A 2 44.15 -21.17 21.91
N ALA A 3 44.09 -20.85 21.94
CA ALA A 3 43.19 -20.55 21.84
C ALA A 3 42.56 -20.12 21.40
N LEU A 4 42.46 -19.99 21.44
CA LEU A 4 41.73 -19.66 20.94
C LEU A 4 40.71 -19.39 20.76
N GLY A 5 40.59 -19.28 20.86
CA GLY A 5 39.57 -19.05 20.64
C GLY A 5 38.86 -18.52 20.41
N GLY A 6 38.83 -18.36 20.40
CA GLY A 6 37.93 -17.97 20.11
C GLY A 6 37.24 -17.42 19.81
N CYS A 7 37.30 -17.29 19.88
CA CYS A 7 36.57 -16.82 19.42
C CYS A 7 35.75 -16.32 19.28
N VAL A 8 35.84 -16.18 19.64
CA VAL A 8 35.04 -15.76 19.26
C VAL A 8 34.45 -15.07 18.96
N THR A 9 34.59 -15.00 19.10
CA THR A 9 33.97 -14.44 18.53
C THR A 9 33.27 -13.92 18.17
N SER A 10 33.32 -13.92 18.41
CA SER A 10 32.59 -13.57 17.77
C SER A 10 31.90 -13.18 17.57
N GLY A 11 31.99 -13.32 17.94
CA GLY A 11 31.12 -13.04 17.45
C GLY A 11 30.57 -12.56 17.66
N PHE A 12 30.46 -12.53 18.11
CA PHE A 12 29.67 -12.14 17.80
C PHE A 12 29.24 -11.63 17.44
N GLY A 13 29.59 -11.54 17.78
CA GLY A 13 28.92 -11.24 17.14
C GLY A 13 28.57 -10.85 16.97
N LEU A 14 28.66 -10.93 17.28
CA LEU A 14 28.13 -10.66 16.77
C LEU A 14 27.63 -10.29 16.40
N GLY A 15 27.91 -10.37 16.66
CA GLY A 15 27.20 -10.17 16.03
C GLY A 15 26.88 -9.79 15.87
N ASP A 16 26.96 -9.76 16.07
CA ASP A 16 26.39 -9.51 15.50
C ASP A 16 26.09 -9.26 14.98
N ASP A 17 26.41 -9.19 15.30
CA ASP A 17 25.84 -9.02 14.54
C ASP A 17 25.30 -8.94 14.10
N GLY A 18 25.62 -8.92 14.49
CA GLY A 18 24.81 -8.84 13.88
C GLY A 18 24.23 -8.64 13.75
N PRO A 19 24.30 -8.64 13.98
CA PRO A 19 23.45 -8.43 13.66
C PRO A 19 22.89 -8.26 13.65
N ASP A 20 22.63 -8.31 14.14
CA ASP A 20 21.78 -8.29 13.99
C ASP A 20 21.17 -8.12 14.03
N GLN A 21 21.13 -7.88 14.46
CA GLN A 21 20.33 -7.90 14.26
C GLN A 21 19.64 -7.54 14.59
N THR A 22 19.62 -7.38 15.13
CA THR A 22 18.87 -7.11 15.23
C THR A 22 18.62 -6.59 15.45
N ILE A 23 18.68 -6.31 15.78
CA ILE A 23 18.36 -5.75 15.88
C ILE A 23 17.78 -5.21 15.89
N VAL A 24 17.63 -4.86 16.16
CA VAL A 24 17.01 -4.33 16.12
C VAL A 24 16.25 -3.78 16.10
N THR A 25 16.90 -2.98 15.75
CA THR A 25 15.60 -2.88 16.20
C THR A 25 14.81 -1.69 15.69
N GLY A 26 14.82 -0.51 16.34
CA GLY A 26 13.96 0.61 15.97
C GLY A 26 14.20 1.12 14.56
N SER A 27 15.43 1.30 14.17
CA SER A 27 15.73 1.86 12.86
C SER A 27 15.32 0.92 11.73
N VAL A 28 15.46 -0.39 11.91
CA VAL A 28 15.00 -1.34 10.89
C VAL A 28 13.49 -1.23 10.72
N SER A 29 12.77 -1.16 11.84
CA SER A 29 11.32 -1.03 11.77
C SER A 29 10.90 0.26 11.07
N SER A 30 11.61 1.37 11.34
CA SER A 30 11.28 2.64 10.70
C SER A 30 11.45 2.57 9.19
N SER A 31 12.53 1.94 8.72
CA SER A 31 12.77 1.81 7.29
C SER A 31 11.69 0.96 6.64
N ALA A 32 11.30 -0.13 7.29
CA ALA A 32 10.27 -1.01 6.74
C ALA A 32 8.93 -0.28 6.65
N VAL A 33 8.59 0.51 7.67
CA VAL A 33 7.33 1.26 7.66
C VAL A 33 7.36 2.30 6.53
N ALA A 34 8.49 3.00 6.36
CA ALA A 34 8.58 4.00 5.32
C ALA A 34 8.45 3.37 3.93
N ALA A 35 9.06 2.21 3.70
CA ALA A 35 8.97 1.53 2.42
C ALA A 35 7.55 1.08 2.16
N GLY A 36 6.88 0.48 3.16
CA GLY A 36 5.51 0.04 3.01
C GLY A 36 4.56 1.19 2.74
N ASP A 37 4.80 2.32 3.40
CA ASP A 37 3.98 3.50 3.20
C ASP A 37 4.12 4.04 1.78
N THR A 38 5.35 4.05 1.25
CA THR A 38 5.60 4.50 -0.11
C THR A 38 4.89 3.61 -1.12
N GLU A 39 4.95 2.30 -0.92
CA GLU A 39 4.28 1.37 -1.82
C GLU A 39 2.78 1.51 -1.75
N THR A 40 2.25 1.71 -0.56
CA THR A 40 0.81 1.91 -0.40
C THR A 40 0.36 3.17 -1.14
N ARG A 41 1.15 4.23 -1.09
CA ARG A 41 0.82 5.45 -1.83
C ARG A 41 0.85 5.23 -3.33
N SER A 42 1.83 4.48 -3.82
CA SER A 42 1.90 4.15 -5.24
C SER A 42 0.67 3.35 -5.66
N ASP A 43 0.27 2.39 -4.85
CA ASP A 43 -0.92 1.60 -5.13
C ASP A 43 -2.17 2.46 -5.10
N GLU A 44 -2.23 3.39 -4.16
CA GLU A 44 -3.37 4.30 -4.05
C GLU A 44 -3.58 5.10 -5.33
N VAL A 45 -2.49 5.58 -5.92
CA VAL A 45 -2.57 6.32 -7.19
C VAL A 45 -3.09 5.41 -8.30
N THR A 46 -2.60 4.18 -8.35
CA THR A 46 -3.04 3.22 -9.35
C THR A 46 -4.53 2.91 -9.19
N ILE A 47 -4.96 2.71 -7.95
CA ILE A 47 -6.37 2.42 -7.67
C ILE A 47 -7.23 3.61 -8.03
N ARG A 48 -6.80 4.84 -7.67
CA ARG A 48 -7.54 6.04 -8.05
C ARG A 48 -7.71 6.14 -9.55
N ASN A 49 -6.65 5.88 -10.29
CA ASN A 49 -6.72 5.95 -11.75
C ASN A 49 -7.68 4.90 -12.31
N ALA A 50 -7.68 3.71 -11.75
CA ALA A 50 -8.61 2.67 -12.19
C ALA A 50 -10.05 3.06 -11.92
N VAL A 51 -10.32 3.57 -10.71
CA VAL A 51 -11.68 3.94 -10.31
C VAL A 51 -12.21 5.09 -11.17
N THR A 52 -11.35 6.09 -11.41
CA THR A 52 -11.81 7.29 -12.13
C THR A 52 -11.90 7.07 -13.63
N SER A 53 -11.21 6.07 -14.16
CA SER A 53 -11.29 5.72 -15.58
C SER A 53 -12.41 4.74 -15.88
N ALA A 54 -13.04 4.18 -14.86
CA ALA A 54 -14.03 3.13 -15.04
C ALA A 54 -15.31 3.71 -15.64
N ASN A 55 -15.88 2.92 -16.55
CA ASN A 55 -17.21 3.22 -17.09
C ASN A 55 -18.20 2.44 -16.23
N LEU A 56 -18.93 3.18 -15.39
CA LEU A 56 -19.81 2.53 -14.42
C LEU A 56 -20.97 1.82 -15.09
N GLU A 57 -21.41 2.30 -16.23
CA GLU A 57 -22.49 1.64 -16.96
C GLU A 57 -22.03 0.28 -17.50
N THR A 58 -20.81 0.26 -18.04
CA THR A 58 -20.26 -0.99 -18.58
C THR A 58 -20.00 -2.00 -17.47
N LEU A 59 -19.51 -1.53 -16.30
CA LEU A 59 -19.28 -2.41 -15.17
C LEU A 59 -20.56 -3.01 -14.62
N ALA A 60 -21.64 -2.23 -14.65
CA ALA A 60 -22.97 -2.69 -14.19
C ALA A 60 -22.87 -3.34 -12.81
N GLY A 61 -22.11 -2.74 -11.90
CA GLY A 61 -21.97 -3.25 -10.55
C GLY A 61 -20.94 -4.35 -10.39
N GLY A 62 -20.23 -4.73 -11.46
CA GLY A 62 -19.20 -5.74 -11.38
C GLY A 62 -17.90 -5.21 -10.81
N ALA A 63 -16.98 -6.13 -10.53
CA ALA A 63 -15.69 -5.77 -9.97
C ALA A 63 -14.75 -5.27 -11.06
N LEU A 64 -13.82 -4.41 -10.68
CA LEU A 64 -12.82 -3.86 -11.57
C LEU A 64 -11.44 -4.25 -11.06
N SER A 65 -10.68 -4.98 -11.89
CA SER A 65 -9.33 -5.39 -11.50
C SER A 65 -8.35 -4.22 -11.61
N TRP A 66 -7.38 -4.19 -10.71
CA TRP A 66 -6.30 -3.23 -10.78
C TRP A 66 -4.97 -3.94 -10.48
N ALA A 67 -3.89 -3.39 -11.00
CA ALA A 67 -2.56 -3.92 -10.76
C ALA A 67 -1.55 -2.80 -10.89
N ASN A 68 -0.52 -2.84 -10.06
CA ASN A 68 0.55 -1.85 -10.07
C ASN A 68 1.86 -2.58 -10.31
N ALA A 69 2.41 -2.41 -11.52
CA ALA A 69 3.64 -3.10 -11.89
C ALA A 69 4.84 -2.64 -11.07
N GLU A 70 4.80 -1.41 -10.55
CA GLU A 70 5.93 -0.87 -9.78
C GLU A 70 6.08 -1.56 -8.44
N THR A 71 4.97 -1.95 -7.84
CA THR A 71 5.01 -2.56 -6.51
C THR A 71 4.71 -4.05 -6.55
N GLY A 72 4.14 -4.54 -7.65
CA GLY A 72 3.67 -5.91 -7.73
C GLY A 72 2.35 -6.15 -7.04
N SER A 73 1.72 -5.10 -6.53
CA SER A 73 0.44 -5.22 -5.85
C SER A 73 -0.70 -5.30 -6.85
N ARG A 74 -1.80 -5.91 -6.43
CA ARG A 74 -2.96 -6.04 -7.29
C ARG A 74 -4.19 -6.29 -6.43
N GLY A 75 -5.35 -6.28 -7.07
CA GLY A 75 -6.59 -6.55 -6.37
C GLY A 75 -7.78 -6.22 -7.23
N GLU A 76 -8.90 -6.03 -6.54
CA GLU A 76 -10.15 -5.71 -7.22
C GLU A 76 -10.88 -4.61 -6.50
N VAL A 77 -11.46 -3.72 -7.31
CA VAL A 77 -12.33 -2.68 -6.79
C VAL A 77 -13.76 -3.19 -6.91
N ALA A 78 -14.45 -3.19 -5.80
CA ALA A 78 -15.86 -3.57 -5.76
C ALA A 78 -16.68 -2.37 -5.36
N THR A 79 -17.93 -2.34 -5.78
CA THR A 79 -18.90 -1.35 -5.29
C THR A 79 -18.43 0.09 -5.52
N ILE A 80 -18.36 0.49 -6.78
CA ILE A 80 -18.07 1.89 -7.10
C ILE A 80 -19.40 2.62 -7.16
N VAL A 81 -19.56 3.65 -6.32
CA VAL A 81 -20.78 4.42 -6.24
C VAL A 81 -20.44 5.89 -6.45
N GLU A 82 -21.13 6.53 -7.38
CA GLU A 82 -20.94 7.94 -7.64
C GLU A 82 -21.86 8.74 -6.73
N VAL A 83 -21.30 9.72 -6.02
CA VAL A 83 -22.05 10.56 -5.11
C VAL A 83 -21.62 12.01 -5.31
N GLU A 84 -22.43 12.93 -4.81
CA GLU A 84 -22.10 14.35 -4.82
C GLU A 84 -21.92 14.85 -3.41
N ARG A 85 -20.83 15.60 -3.18
CA ARG A 85 -20.57 16.24 -1.90
C ARG A 85 -20.29 17.70 -2.15
N ASP A 86 -21.13 18.58 -1.60
CA ASP A 86 -20.94 20.03 -1.73
C ASP A 86 -20.77 20.44 -3.19
N GLY A 87 -21.55 19.82 -4.08
CA GLY A 87 -21.48 20.13 -5.48
C GLY A 87 -20.33 19.50 -6.22
N VAL A 88 -19.54 18.67 -5.57
CA VAL A 88 -18.38 18.01 -6.16
C VAL A 88 -18.72 16.54 -6.37
N ARG A 89 -18.39 16.06 -7.57
CA ARG A 89 -18.63 14.65 -7.91
C ARG A 89 -17.56 13.78 -7.28
N CYS A 90 -17.99 12.73 -6.57
CA CYS A 90 -17.07 11.81 -5.94
C CYS A 90 -17.46 10.38 -6.28
N ARG A 91 -16.49 9.47 -6.18
CA ARG A 91 -16.72 8.03 -6.34
C ARG A 91 -16.23 7.34 -5.09
N ARG A 92 -17.11 6.61 -4.44
CA ARG A 92 -16.78 5.81 -3.26
C ARG A 92 -16.64 4.37 -3.68
N PHE A 93 -15.72 3.68 -3.06
CA PHE A 93 -15.43 2.31 -3.50
C PHE A 93 -14.82 1.50 -2.36
N GLU A 94 -14.88 0.18 -2.52
CA GLU A 94 -14.16 -0.76 -1.69
C GLU A 94 -13.17 -1.47 -2.58
N VAL A 95 -11.99 -1.75 -2.04
CA VAL A 95 -10.93 -2.33 -2.83
C VAL A 95 -10.12 -3.30 -2.00
N SER A 96 -9.71 -4.42 -2.62
CA SER A 96 -8.75 -5.33 -2.01
C SER A 96 -7.36 -4.99 -2.51
N ARG A 97 -6.37 -5.21 -1.67
CA ARG A 97 -4.97 -4.99 -2.01
C ARG A 97 -4.19 -6.22 -1.60
N GLU A 98 -3.63 -6.92 -2.58
CA GLU A 98 -2.72 -8.03 -2.35
C GLU A 98 -1.31 -7.52 -2.62
N SER A 99 -0.45 -7.62 -1.63
CA SER A 99 0.90 -7.13 -1.75
C SER A 99 1.82 -8.08 -0.98
N PHE A 100 3.10 -7.75 -0.94
CA PHE A 100 4.05 -8.53 -0.16
C PHE A 100 3.68 -8.51 1.34
N GLN A 101 2.87 -7.57 1.75
CA GLN A 101 2.42 -7.47 3.14
C GLN A 101 1.22 -8.35 3.43
N GLY A 102 0.63 -8.96 2.39
CA GLY A 102 -0.56 -9.79 2.54
C GLY A 102 -1.75 -9.16 1.85
N VAL A 103 -2.94 -9.59 2.25
CA VAL A 103 -4.19 -9.10 1.68
C VAL A 103 -4.87 -8.18 2.68
N ALA A 104 -5.31 -7.02 2.20
CA ALA A 104 -6.01 -6.05 3.03
C ALA A 104 -7.18 -5.48 2.25
N LEU A 105 -8.20 -5.04 2.97
CA LEU A 105 -9.35 -4.36 2.37
C LEU A 105 -9.36 -2.91 2.78
N PHE A 106 -9.69 -2.06 1.83
CA PHE A 106 -9.74 -0.62 2.05
C PHE A 106 -11.05 -0.06 1.56
N THR A 107 -11.47 1.05 2.14
CA THR A 107 -12.52 1.87 1.57
C THR A 107 -11.89 3.19 1.15
N GLY A 108 -12.38 3.73 0.05
CA GLY A 108 -11.83 4.97 -0.45
C GLY A 108 -12.88 5.85 -1.07
N GLU A 109 -12.49 7.09 -1.30
CA GLU A 109 -13.33 8.05 -1.97
C GLU A 109 -12.43 9.00 -2.74
N THR A 110 -12.71 9.15 -4.04
CA THR A 110 -11.97 10.07 -4.88
C THR A 110 -12.95 11.08 -5.45
N CYS A 111 -12.53 12.34 -5.51
CA CYS A 111 -13.40 13.43 -5.90
C CYS A 111 -12.81 14.21 -7.05
N LEU A 112 -13.68 14.75 -7.90
CA LEU A 112 -13.28 15.53 -9.07
C LEU A 112 -13.50 17.00 -8.77
N THR A 113 -12.41 17.73 -8.64
CA THR A 113 -12.46 19.17 -8.41
C THR A 113 -12.08 19.89 -9.70
N PRO A 114 -12.91 20.82 -10.17
CA PRO A 114 -12.58 21.56 -11.39
C PRO A 114 -11.22 22.21 -11.29
N GLY A 115 -10.41 22.05 -12.34
CA GLY A 115 -9.08 22.63 -12.38
C GLY A 115 -8.01 21.79 -11.72
N THR A 116 -8.39 20.86 -10.85
CA THR A 116 -7.44 20.01 -10.15
C THR A 116 -7.48 18.57 -10.65
N GLY A 117 -8.67 18.12 -11.09
CA GLY A 117 -8.87 16.74 -11.51
C GLY A 117 -9.26 15.87 -10.34
N TRP A 118 -9.11 14.57 -10.53
CA TRP A 118 -9.48 13.61 -9.50
C TRP A 118 -8.37 13.53 -8.45
N TRP A 119 -8.78 13.46 -7.18
CA TRP A 119 -7.84 13.31 -6.08
C TRP A 119 -8.46 12.38 -5.04
N MET A 120 -7.60 11.68 -4.30
CA MET A 120 -8.07 10.73 -3.28
C MET A 120 -8.39 11.49 -2.01
N ARG A 121 -9.67 11.54 -1.66
CA ARG A 121 -10.13 12.23 -0.48
C ARG A 121 -9.97 11.36 0.76
N ALA A 122 -10.17 10.05 0.60
CA ALA A 122 -10.06 9.12 1.72
C ALA A 122 -9.60 7.78 1.20
N PHE A 123 -8.76 7.10 1.98
CA PHE A 123 -8.28 5.76 1.63
C PHE A 123 -7.84 5.11 2.94
N GLU A 124 -8.69 4.26 3.49
CA GLU A 124 -8.50 3.74 4.84
C GLU A 124 -8.75 2.26 4.90
N PRO A 125 -7.99 1.53 5.75
CA PRO A 125 -8.26 0.11 5.97
C PRO A 125 -9.64 -0.09 6.56
N VAL A 126 -10.25 -1.18 6.17
CA VAL A 126 -11.56 -1.57 6.70
C VAL A 126 -11.41 -2.14 8.10
#